data_286cb08ed16d54fdb97f4eb43a572a44
#
_entry.id   286cb08ed16d54fdb97f4eb43a572a44
#
_cell.length_a   1.000
_cell.length_b   1.000
_cell.length_c   1.000
_cell.angle_alpha   90.00
_cell.angle_beta   90.00
_cell.angle_gamma   90.00
#
_symmetry.space_group_name_H-M   'P 1'
#
loop_
_entity.id
_entity.type
_entity.pdbx_description
1 polymer ?
#
loop_
_entity_poly.entity_id
_entity_poly.type
_entity_poly.pdbx_seq_one_letter_code
_entity_poly.pdbx_strand_id
1 'polypeptide(L)'
;MAAMNNMNPMWVPEGYESPLNIRETEVAIKCVKDFFEKELARQLNLTRVSAPFFVYPESGLNDTLNGVERPVHFGVKEQGDREVEIVHSLAKWKRFALKRYGFKHGEGLYADMYAIRRDEDTDHLHSILVDQWDWERIIYKEERNEETLRNIVKKVYKALKNTEKYMAIQYEYIEELLPSEISFMTTQELLDMYPDLTPKEREREIVREKGAVFLMKIGGALGSGEIHDGRAPDYDDWELNGDILVYYPLLDTAFELSSMGIRVDEEALTHQLEVRGCPERKDLMFHKALLNGELPYTIGGGIGQARICMFYLRKAHIGEVIASVWPDKVAETLEGRGVHLL
;
A
#
# COMPACT_ATOMS: atom_id res chain seq x y z
N MET A 1 -14.47 -23.81 -3.10
CA MET A 1 -13.15 -24.46 -3.32
C MET A 1 -12.10 -23.50 -3.90
N ALA A 2 -12.45 -22.50 -4.73
CA ALA A 2 -11.47 -21.54 -5.28
C ALA A 2 -10.84 -20.62 -4.21
N ALA A 3 -11.59 -20.17 -3.20
CA ALA A 3 -11.08 -19.24 -2.17
C ALA A 3 -9.98 -19.83 -1.25
N MET A 4 -9.96 -21.15 -1.02
CA MET A 4 -8.90 -21.81 -0.24
C MET A 4 -7.60 -22.04 -1.03
N ASN A 5 -7.66 -22.04 -2.37
CA ASN A 5 -6.47 -22.24 -3.19
C ASN A 5 -5.60 -20.97 -3.29
N ASN A 6 -6.19 -19.76 -3.11
CA ASN A 6 -5.51 -18.50 -3.28
C ASN A 6 -4.55 -18.12 -2.13
N MET A 7 -4.62 -18.80 -0.98
CA MET A 7 -3.67 -18.61 0.14
C MET A 7 -2.51 -19.62 0.13
N ASN A 8 -2.48 -20.53 -0.84
CA ASN A 8 -1.38 -21.48 -0.95
C ASN A 8 -0.22 -20.82 -1.75
N PRO A 9 0.96 -20.56 -1.14
CA PRO A 9 2.08 -19.93 -1.82
C PRO A 9 2.60 -20.73 -3.02
N MET A 10 2.22 -21.98 -3.14
CA MET A 10 2.60 -22.86 -4.25
C MET A 10 1.51 -22.97 -5.33
N TRP A 11 0.37 -22.27 -5.16
CA TRP A 11 -0.69 -22.34 -6.15
C TRP A 11 -0.35 -21.48 -7.38
N VAL A 12 -0.60 -22.03 -8.55
CA VAL A 12 -0.41 -21.37 -9.85
C VAL A 12 -1.64 -21.67 -10.69
N PRO A 13 -2.19 -20.69 -11.43
CA PRO A 13 -3.30 -20.96 -12.34
C PRO A 13 -2.98 -22.08 -13.32
N GLU A 14 -3.97 -22.91 -13.64
CA GLU A 14 -3.79 -23.99 -14.62
C GLU A 14 -3.43 -23.41 -15.99
N GLY A 15 -2.37 -23.95 -16.60
CA GLY A 15 -1.88 -23.49 -17.90
C GLY A 15 -1.17 -22.13 -17.86
N TYR A 16 -0.82 -21.62 -16.70
CA TYR A 16 -0.03 -20.38 -16.60
C TYR A 16 1.35 -20.59 -17.22
N GLU A 17 1.68 -19.72 -18.16
CA GLU A 17 3.02 -19.54 -18.70
C GLU A 17 3.39 -18.06 -18.60
N SER A 18 4.53 -17.75 -18.02
CA SER A 18 5.01 -16.37 -17.95
C SER A 18 5.25 -15.84 -19.36
N PRO A 19 4.62 -14.71 -19.76
CA PRO A 19 4.77 -14.17 -21.11
C PRO A 19 6.17 -13.59 -21.40
N LEU A 20 6.99 -13.42 -20.36
CA LEU A 20 8.35 -12.89 -20.43
C LEU A 20 9.29 -13.81 -19.66
N ASN A 21 10.49 -14.06 -20.21
CA ASN A 21 11.56 -14.69 -19.45
C ASN A 21 12.09 -13.76 -18.34
N ILE A 22 12.97 -14.25 -17.45
CA ILE A 22 13.51 -13.50 -16.30
C ILE A 22 14.14 -12.16 -16.74
N ARG A 23 15.01 -12.18 -17.76
CA ARG A 23 15.69 -10.96 -18.22
C ARG A 23 14.72 -9.95 -18.84
N GLU A 24 13.77 -10.41 -19.63
CA GLU A 24 12.73 -9.57 -20.20
C GLU A 24 11.82 -9.00 -19.11
N THR A 25 11.53 -9.79 -18.08
CA THR A 25 10.77 -9.35 -16.90
C THR A 25 11.49 -8.20 -16.17
N GLU A 26 12.80 -8.30 -15.95
CA GLU A 26 13.59 -7.23 -15.32
C GLU A 26 13.57 -5.93 -16.14
N VAL A 27 13.67 -6.03 -17.47
CA VAL A 27 13.53 -4.87 -18.36
C VAL A 27 12.13 -4.26 -18.27
N ALA A 28 11.10 -5.11 -18.24
CA ALA A 28 9.70 -4.67 -18.12
C ALA A 28 9.39 -4.04 -16.76
N ILE A 29 9.92 -4.58 -15.67
CA ILE A 29 9.82 -3.97 -14.32
C ILE A 29 10.36 -2.54 -14.33
N LYS A 30 11.54 -2.33 -14.91
CA LYS A 30 12.14 -0.99 -15.04
C LYS A 30 11.25 -0.07 -15.86
N CYS A 31 10.69 -0.57 -16.97
CA CYS A 31 9.78 0.18 -17.82
C CYS A 31 8.51 0.64 -17.07
N VAL A 32 7.87 -0.26 -16.32
CA VAL A 32 6.72 0.06 -15.46
C VAL A 32 7.09 1.11 -14.42
N LYS A 33 8.16 0.86 -13.66
CA LYS A 33 8.56 1.74 -12.54
C LYS A 33 8.90 3.14 -13.02
N ASP A 34 9.68 3.30 -14.07
CA ASP A 34 10.09 4.60 -14.62
C ASP A 34 8.91 5.44 -15.15
N PHE A 35 7.94 4.79 -15.77
CA PHE A 35 6.77 5.51 -16.27
C PHE A 35 5.82 5.90 -15.14
N PHE A 36 5.50 4.94 -14.26
CA PHE A 36 4.52 5.17 -13.20
C PHE A 36 4.98 6.25 -12.21
N GLU A 37 6.24 6.22 -11.75
CA GLU A 37 6.74 7.21 -10.78
C GLU A 37 6.68 8.64 -11.32
N LYS A 38 7.03 8.83 -12.62
CA LYS A 38 6.97 10.14 -13.28
C LYS A 38 5.53 10.62 -13.43
N GLU A 39 4.64 9.70 -13.80
CA GLU A 39 3.23 10.02 -13.98
C GLU A 39 2.55 10.34 -12.65
N LEU A 40 2.83 9.57 -11.59
CA LEU A 40 2.35 9.85 -10.24
C LEU A 40 2.82 11.22 -9.74
N ALA A 41 4.13 11.48 -9.87
CA ALA A 41 4.73 12.76 -9.46
C ALA A 41 4.09 13.94 -10.20
N ARG A 42 3.83 13.80 -11.50
CA ARG A 42 3.16 14.81 -12.32
C ARG A 42 1.71 15.04 -11.89
N GLN A 43 0.93 13.97 -11.61
CA GLN A 43 -0.48 14.07 -11.23
C GLN A 43 -0.67 14.73 -9.87
N LEU A 44 0.23 14.48 -8.94
CA LEU A 44 0.11 14.91 -7.55
C LEU A 44 1.03 16.07 -7.17
N ASN A 45 1.86 16.57 -8.09
CA ASN A 45 2.88 17.62 -7.84
C ASN A 45 3.86 17.19 -6.73
N LEU A 46 4.54 16.05 -6.95
CA LEU A 46 5.46 15.46 -5.99
C LEU A 46 6.92 15.64 -6.41
N THR A 47 7.78 15.83 -5.42
CA THR A 47 9.24 15.82 -5.58
C THR A 47 9.80 14.54 -4.96
N ARG A 48 10.67 13.81 -5.67
CA ARG A 48 11.38 12.68 -5.10
C ARG A 48 12.36 13.13 -4.03
N VAL A 49 12.35 12.45 -2.89
CA VAL A 49 13.30 12.69 -1.79
C VAL A 49 13.94 11.37 -1.34
N SER A 50 15.09 11.47 -0.67
CA SER A 50 15.68 10.34 0.04
C SER A 50 15.01 10.20 1.40
N ALA A 51 14.67 8.98 1.77
CA ALA A 51 14.05 8.65 3.04
C ALA A 51 14.95 7.74 3.89
N PRO A 52 14.80 7.73 5.22
CA PRO A 52 15.52 6.81 6.08
C PRO A 52 15.03 5.37 5.86
N PHE A 53 15.96 4.43 5.85
CA PHE A 53 15.65 3.00 5.83
C PHE A 53 15.39 2.46 7.25
N PHE A 54 15.90 3.15 8.26
CA PHE A 54 15.71 2.80 9.68
C PHE A 54 15.58 4.06 10.54
N VAL A 55 14.90 3.92 11.66
CA VAL A 55 14.60 5.00 12.61
C VAL A 55 14.82 4.53 14.04
N TYR A 56 14.90 5.48 14.98
CA TYR A 56 14.93 5.16 16.42
C TYR A 56 13.53 4.78 16.90
N PRO A 57 13.35 3.70 17.71
CA PRO A 57 12.06 3.29 18.26
C PRO A 57 11.36 4.42 19.02
N GLU A 58 12.09 5.15 19.86
CA GLU A 58 11.57 6.24 20.67
C GLU A 58 11.08 7.45 19.86
N SER A 59 11.38 7.51 18.56
CA SER A 59 10.87 8.57 17.69
C SER A 59 9.37 8.45 17.42
N GLY A 60 8.80 7.24 17.53
CA GLY A 60 7.44 6.94 17.14
C GLY A 60 7.17 7.05 15.63
N LEU A 61 8.25 7.12 14.82
CA LEU A 61 8.13 7.28 13.36
C LEU A 61 7.83 5.97 12.64
N ASN A 62 8.22 4.83 13.22
CA ASN A 62 7.94 3.54 12.60
C ASN A 62 6.44 3.19 12.68
N ASP A 63 5.99 2.36 11.75
CA ASP A 63 4.65 1.80 11.74
C ASP A 63 4.64 0.46 12.49
N THR A 64 3.61 0.25 13.29
CA THR A 64 3.37 -1.02 13.97
C THR A 64 2.37 -1.90 13.21
N LEU A 65 1.99 -1.51 12.00
CA LEU A 65 0.97 -2.17 11.17
C LEU A 65 -0.31 -2.44 11.97
N ASN A 66 -0.65 -3.72 12.18
CA ASN A 66 -1.81 -4.10 13.01
C ASN A 66 -1.49 -4.11 14.52
N GLY A 67 -0.24 -3.82 14.92
CA GLY A 67 0.22 -3.74 16.31
C GLY A 67 0.81 -5.02 16.88
N VAL A 68 0.94 -6.06 16.05
CA VAL A 68 1.52 -7.37 16.43
C VAL A 68 2.81 -7.69 15.70
N GLU A 69 3.06 -7.05 14.56
CA GLU A 69 4.23 -7.25 13.73
C GLU A 69 5.47 -6.64 14.37
N ARG A 70 6.53 -7.43 14.41
CA ARG A 70 7.82 -7.03 15.00
C ARG A 70 8.71 -6.41 13.94
N PRO A 71 9.28 -5.20 14.15
CA PRO A 71 10.28 -4.67 13.24
C PRO A 71 11.58 -5.49 13.29
N VAL A 72 12.36 -5.43 12.22
CA VAL A 72 13.77 -5.84 12.27
C VAL A 72 14.57 -4.72 12.91
N HIS A 73 15.35 -5.04 13.94
CA HIS A 73 16.14 -4.07 14.69
C HIS A 73 17.59 -4.54 14.86
N PHE A 74 18.48 -3.57 15.05
CA PHE A 74 19.91 -3.81 15.30
C PHE A 74 20.54 -2.63 16.04
N GLY A 75 21.65 -2.92 16.73
CA GLY A 75 22.45 -1.92 17.44
C GLY A 75 23.43 -1.19 16.52
N VAL A 76 23.62 0.11 16.72
CA VAL A 76 24.59 0.93 15.99
C VAL A 76 25.86 1.08 16.84
N LYS A 77 26.93 0.41 16.44
CA LYS A 77 28.18 0.33 17.19
C LYS A 77 28.78 1.70 17.63
N GLU A 78 28.78 2.67 16.69
CA GLU A 78 29.31 4.02 16.97
C GLU A 78 28.48 4.82 17.96
N GLN A 79 27.28 4.35 18.27
CA GLN A 79 26.36 4.98 19.21
C GLN A 79 26.15 4.16 20.48
N GLY A 80 27.14 3.31 20.84
CA GLY A 80 27.03 2.46 22.02
C GLY A 80 25.98 1.37 21.92
N ASP A 81 25.82 0.81 20.74
CA ASP A 81 24.81 -0.19 20.41
C ASP A 81 23.36 0.29 20.58
N ARG A 82 23.14 1.62 20.46
CA ARG A 82 21.77 2.18 20.43
C ARG A 82 20.97 1.53 19.32
N GLU A 83 19.77 1.06 19.67
CA GLU A 83 18.90 0.32 18.78
C GLU A 83 18.23 1.22 17.73
N VAL A 84 18.12 0.71 16.51
CA VAL A 84 17.34 1.27 15.41
C VAL A 84 16.47 0.17 14.79
N GLU A 85 15.35 0.55 14.22
CA GLU A 85 14.38 -0.32 13.57
C GLU A 85 14.31 -0.03 12.07
N ILE A 86 14.32 -1.07 11.23
CA ILE A 86 13.99 -0.94 9.81
C ILE A 86 12.52 -0.52 9.70
N VAL A 87 12.23 0.46 8.86
CA VAL A 87 10.87 0.99 8.72
C VAL A 87 9.91 -0.03 8.12
N HIS A 88 8.67 -0.07 8.64
CA HIS A 88 7.55 -0.75 8.00
C HIS A 88 6.76 0.18 7.07
N SER A 89 6.81 1.50 7.32
CA SER A 89 6.18 2.56 6.54
C SER A 89 6.85 3.89 6.82
N LEU A 90 6.76 4.84 5.88
CA LEU A 90 7.25 6.20 6.04
C LEU A 90 6.12 7.21 6.33
N ALA A 91 4.89 6.75 6.57
CA ALA A 91 3.70 7.60 6.71
C ALA A 91 3.90 8.76 7.68
N LYS A 92 4.46 8.49 8.86
CA LYS A 92 4.72 9.51 9.90
C LYS A 92 5.96 10.36 9.60
N TRP A 93 7.03 9.77 9.09
CA TRP A 93 8.26 10.48 8.74
C TRP A 93 8.02 11.55 7.65
N LYS A 94 7.21 11.25 6.66
CA LYS A 94 6.94 12.16 5.53
C LYS A 94 6.38 13.51 5.97
N ARG A 95 5.55 13.55 7.01
CA ARG A 95 5.01 14.83 7.56
C ARG A 95 6.13 15.71 8.14
N PHE A 96 7.10 15.13 8.85
CA PHE A 96 8.30 15.86 9.28
C PHE A 96 9.14 16.33 8.10
N ALA A 97 9.34 15.48 7.10
CA ALA A 97 10.12 15.82 5.91
C ALA A 97 9.49 17.00 5.14
N LEU A 98 8.18 17.00 4.95
CA LEU A 98 7.47 18.12 4.30
C LEU A 98 7.69 19.44 5.05
N LYS A 99 7.56 19.45 6.38
CA LYS A 99 7.85 20.64 7.21
C LYS A 99 9.31 21.06 7.08
N ARG A 100 10.23 20.11 7.29
CA ARG A 100 11.68 20.38 7.32
C ARG A 100 12.21 20.91 6.00
N TYR A 101 11.69 20.38 4.88
CA TYR A 101 12.16 20.77 3.53
C TYR A 101 11.41 21.99 2.98
N GLY A 102 10.43 22.52 3.72
CA GLY A 102 9.74 23.76 3.39
C GLY A 102 8.72 23.65 2.26
N PHE A 103 8.15 22.47 2.05
CA PHE A 103 7.06 22.27 1.09
C PHE A 103 5.86 23.14 1.43
N LYS A 104 5.10 23.53 0.41
CA LYS A 104 3.94 24.39 0.50
C LYS A 104 2.64 23.65 0.21
N HIS A 105 1.51 24.29 0.49
CA HIS A 105 0.19 23.79 0.11
C HIS A 105 0.17 23.35 -1.36
N GLY A 106 -0.39 22.18 -1.62
CA GLY A 106 -0.48 21.60 -2.95
C GLY A 106 0.78 20.97 -3.50
N GLU A 107 1.91 21.07 -2.78
CA GLU A 107 3.15 20.36 -3.08
C GLU A 107 3.27 19.11 -2.21
N GLY A 108 4.06 18.16 -2.67
CA GLY A 108 4.30 16.93 -1.94
C GLY A 108 5.64 16.29 -2.27
N LEU A 109 5.91 15.20 -1.58
CA LEU A 109 7.09 14.37 -1.79
C LEU A 109 6.70 12.91 -2.03
N TYR A 110 7.59 12.15 -2.63
CA TYR A 110 7.58 10.70 -2.60
C TYR A 110 8.99 10.14 -2.40
N ALA A 111 9.06 8.94 -1.89
CA ALA A 111 10.31 8.20 -1.72
C ALA A 111 10.13 6.75 -2.14
N ASP A 112 11.22 6.14 -2.64
CA ASP A 112 11.31 4.69 -2.73
C ASP A 112 11.50 4.16 -1.32
N MET A 113 10.54 3.40 -0.83
CA MET A 113 10.53 2.79 0.48
C MET A 113 10.71 1.29 0.34
N TYR A 114 11.58 0.73 1.16
CA TYR A 114 11.74 -0.71 1.34
C TYR A 114 11.45 -1.05 2.80
N ALA A 115 10.66 -2.09 3.02
CA ALA A 115 10.35 -2.61 4.34
C ALA A 115 10.63 -4.10 4.41
N ILE A 116 10.97 -4.59 5.60
CA ILE A 116 11.14 -6.01 5.87
C ILE A 116 10.06 -6.41 6.88
N ARG A 117 9.08 -7.15 6.42
CA ARG A 117 8.01 -7.70 7.23
C ARG A 117 8.38 -9.12 7.67
N ARG A 118 9.19 -9.21 8.72
CA ARG A 118 9.78 -10.48 9.18
C ARG A 118 8.76 -11.54 9.63
N ASP A 119 7.57 -11.10 10.00
CA ASP A 119 6.48 -11.97 10.49
C ASP A 119 5.40 -12.20 9.40
N GLU A 120 5.66 -11.84 8.13
CA GLU A 120 4.71 -12.03 7.04
C GLU A 120 4.55 -13.51 6.68
N ASP A 121 3.31 -13.96 6.59
CA ASP A 121 2.96 -15.22 5.96
C ASP A 121 3.02 -15.05 4.44
N THR A 122 4.10 -15.55 3.84
CA THR A 122 4.33 -15.40 2.39
C THR A 122 3.34 -16.23 1.59
N ASP A 123 2.77 -15.60 0.55
CA ASP A 123 1.92 -16.25 -0.44
C ASP A 123 2.23 -15.70 -1.84
N HIS A 124 1.35 -15.95 -2.81
CA HIS A 124 1.55 -15.44 -4.18
C HIS A 124 1.40 -13.91 -4.31
N LEU A 125 0.90 -13.20 -3.30
CA LEU A 125 0.75 -11.74 -3.25
C LEU A 125 1.62 -11.05 -2.18
N HIS A 126 2.15 -11.81 -1.22
CA HIS A 126 2.87 -11.30 -0.06
C HIS A 126 4.30 -11.84 -0.01
N SER A 127 5.25 -10.94 0.16
CA SER A 127 6.69 -11.19 0.32
C SER A 127 7.20 -10.56 1.61
N ILE A 128 8.25 -11.13 2.19
CA ILE A 128 8.97 -10.54 3.33
C ILE A 128 9.55 -9.16 2.97
N LEU A 129 10.04 -8.99 1.74
CA LEU A 129 10.46 -7.69 1.23
C LEU A 129 9.27 -6.97 0.59
N VAL A 130 9.02 -5.73 1.01
CA VAL A 130 7.99 -4.84 0.46
C VAL A 130 8.66 -3.60 -0.10
N ASP A 131 8.32 -3.24 -1.33
CA ASP A 131 8.75 -2.00 -1.97
C ASP A 131 7.55 -1.13 -2.32
N GLN A 132 7.64 0.17 -2.03
CA GLN A 132 6.56 1.13 -2.28
C GLN A 132 7.10 2.44 -2.84
N TRP A 133 6.28 3.14 -3.66
CA TRP A 133 6.33 4.59 -3.74
C TRP A 133 5.49 5.13 -2.59
N ASP A 134 6.14 5.63 -1.58
CA ASP A 134 5.50 6.18 -0.39
C ASP A 134 5.43 7.70 -0.53
N TRP A 135 4.24 8.28 -0.69
CA TRP A 135 4.01 9.67 -1.04
C TRP A 135 3.19 10.42 0.01
N GLU A 136 3.36 11.76 0.03
CA GLU A 136 2.66 12.64 0.96
C GLU A 136 2.53 14.03 0.35
N ARG A 137 1.36 14.69 0.49
CA ARG A 137 1.08 16.01 -0.06
C ARG A 137 0.40 16.90 0.98
N ILE A 138 0.81 18.20 1.04
CA ILE A 138 0.22 19.18 1.97
C ILE A 138 -1.16 19.61 1.47
N ILE A 139 -2.11 19.64 2.39
CA ILE A 139 -3.47 20.17 2.24
C ILE A 139 -3.75 21.21 3.32
N TYR A 140 -4.79 22.02 3.16
CA TYR A 140 -5.30 22.85 4.24
C TYR A 140 -6.21 22.06 5.19
N LYS A 141 -6.48 22.58 6.38
CA LYS A 141 -7.38 21.96 7.35
C LYS A 141 -8.80 21.79 6.78
N GLU A 142 -9.27 22.79 6.05
CA GLU A 142 -10.59 22.85 5.41
C GLU A 142 -10.74 21.81 4.28
N GLU A 143 -9.62 21.33 3.73
CA GLU A 143 -9.59 20.29 2.70
C GLU A 143 -9.61 18.85 3.30
N ARG A 144 -9.67 18.71 4.62
CA ARG A 144 -9.86 17.42 5.29
C ARG A 144 -11.32 16.96 5.14
N ASN A 145 -11.66 16.47 3.97
CA ASN A 145 -13.01 16.02 3.63
C ASN A 145 -12.98 14.97 2.52
N GLU A 146 -14.11 14.28 2.36
CA GLU A 146 -14.25 13.19 1.39
C GLU A 146 -14.11 13.67 -0.08
N GLU A 147 -14.50 14.90 -0.39
CA GLU A 147 -14.36 15.44 -1.75
C GLU A 147 -12.88 15.56 -2.14
N THR A 148 -12.04 16.08 -1.25
CA THR A 148 -10.58 16.14 -1.45
C THR A 148 -9.99 14.75 -1.61
N LEU A 149 -10.38 13.79 -0.76
CA LEU A 149 -9.94 12.39 -0.85
C LEU A 149 -10.28 11.81 -2.24
N ARG A 150 -11.54 11.89 -2.65
CA ARG A 150 -11.99 11.39 -3.96
C ARG A 150 -11.25 12.04 -5.13
N ASN A 151 -11.00 13.35 -5.06
CA ASN A 151 -10.28 14.07 -6.11
C ASN A 151 -8.81 13.62 -6.22
N ILE A 152 -8.15 13.33 -5.11
CA ILE A 152 -6.76 12.81 -5.11
C ILE A 152 -6.73 11.35 -5.59
N VAL A 153 -7.67 10.51 -5.14
CA VAL A 153 -7.80 9.12 -5.62
C VAL A 153 -7.96 9.08 -7.14
N LYS A 154 -8.80 9.93 -7.73
CA LYS A 154 -8.96 10.02 -9.19
C LYS A 154 -7.64 10.37 -9.89
N LYS A 155 -6.78 11.20 -9.28
CA LYS A 155 -5.45 11.53 -9.84
C LYS A 155 -4.50 10.34 -9.78
N VAL A 156 -4.47 9.61 -8.66
CA VAL A 156 -3.69 8.36 -8.53
C VAL A 156 -4.18 7.33 -9.55
N TYR A 157 -5.50 7.13 -9.64
CA TYR A 157 -6.09 6.22 -10.60
C TYR A 157 -5.78 6.60 -12.05
N LYS A 158 -5.73 7.89 -12.36
CA LYS A 158 -5.30 8.37 -13.68
C LYS A 158 -3.85 7.99 -13.99
N ALA A 159 -2.96 8.06 -12.99
CA ALA A 159 -1.58 7.59 -13.16
C ALA A 159 -1.54 6.08 -13.45
N LEU A 160 -2.33 5.27 -12.72
CA LEU A 160 -2.49 3.84 -12.98
C LEU A 160 -2.99 3.58 -14.40
N LYS A 161 -4.07 4.23 -14.82
CA LYS A 161 -4.66 4.05 -16.15
C LYS A 161 -3.72 4.46 -17.28
N ASN A 162 -2.99 5.55 -17.11
CA ASN A 162 -2.00 6.00 -18.10
C ASN A 162 -0.83 5.02 -18.22
N THR A 163 -0.41 4.42 -17.09
CA THR A 163 0.64 3.40 -17.08
C THR A 163 0.17 2.12 -17.78
N GLU A 164 -1.06 1.68 -17.54
CA GLU A 164 -1.63 0.53 -18.26
C GLU A 164 -1.59 0.74 -19.77
N LYS A 165 -2.08 1.90 -20.25
CA LYS A 165 -2.03 2.25 -21.68
C LYS A 165 -0.62 2.27 -22.24
N TYR A 166 0.32 2.84 -21.48
CA TYR A 166 1.71 2.85 -21.90
C TYR A 166 2.27 1.42 -22.02
N MET A 167 1.99 0.55 -21.05
CA MET A 167 2.45 -0.83 -21.06
C MET A 167 1.82 -1.65 -22.19
N ALA A 168 0.53 -1.43 -22.48
CA ALA A 168 -0.15 -2.07 -23.62
C ALA A 168 0.46 -1.68 -24.99
N ILE A 169 1.04 -0.48 -25.10
CA ILE A 169 1.79 -0.07 -26.31
C ILE A 169 3.16 -0.75 -26.38
N GLN A 170 3.83 -0.94 -25.21
CA GLN A 170 5.17 -1.53 -25.17
C GLN A 170 5.17 -3.06 -25.33
N TYR A 171 4.10 -3.73 -24.88
CA TYR A 171 3.99 -5.19 -24.81
C TYR A 171 2.65 -5.66 -25.39
N GLU A 172 2.69 -6.31 -26.53
CA GLU A 172 1.52 -6.69 -27.33
C GLU A 172 0.53 -7.63 -26.60
N TYR A 173 1.03 -8.43 -25.64
CA TYR A 173 0.21 -9.34 -24.85
C TYR A 173 -0.59 -8.65 -23.72
N ILE A 174 -0.30 -7.37 -23.43
CA ILE A 174 -0.97 -6.62 -22.35
C ILE A 174 -2.26 -6.00 -22.87
N GLU A 175 -3.38 -6.52 -22.42
CA GLU A 175 -4.70 -5.92 -22.62
C GLU A 175 -5.05 -4.96 -21.47
N GLU A 176 -5.80 -3.88 -21.76
CA GLU A 176 -6.28 -2.96 -20.75
C GLU A 176 -7.38 -3.62 -19.91
N LEU A 177 -7.19 -3.72 -18.59
CA LEU A 177 -8.15 -4.29 -17.62
C LEU A 177 -8.85 -3.21 -16.80
N LEU A 178 -8.19 -2.08 -16.56
CA LEU A 178 -8.72 -1.02 -15.72
C LEU A 178 -9.89 -0.31 -16.43
N PRO A 179 -11.05 -0.11 -15.78
CA PRO A 179 -12.13 0.71 -16.32
C PRO A 179 -11.70 2.18 -16.50
N SER A 180 -12.49 2.94 -17.24
CA SER A 180 -12.22 4.37 -17.50
C SER A 180 -12.21 5.20 -16.22
N GLU A 181 -13.03 4.82 -15.24
CA GLU A 181 -13.19 5.50 -13.96
C GLU A 181 -13.19 4.50 -12.81
N ILE A 182 -12.70 4.91 -11.65
CA ILE A 182 -12.76 4.14 -10.41
C ILE A 182 -14.09 4.37 -9.70
N SER A 183 -14.71 3.31 -9.20
CA SER A 183 -15.89 3.38 -8.35
C SER A 183 -15.50 3.69 -6.89
N PHE A 184 -16.40 4.33 -6.14
CA PHE A 184 -16.19 4.62 -4.72
C PHE A 184 -17.27 3.92 -3.90
N MET A 185 -16.84 3.27 -2.81
CA MET A 185 -17.74 2.53 -1.92
C MET A 185 -17.16 2.53 -0.50
N THR A 186 -18.02 2.61 0.49
CA THR A 186 -17.62 2.44 1.89
C THR A 186 -17.65 0.96 2.30
N THR A 187 -16.87 0.62 3.32
CA THR A 187 -16.89 -0.74 3.91
C THR A 187 -18.27 -1.11 4.44
N GLN A 188 -19.06 -0.14 4.94
CA GLN A 188 -20.43 -0.37 5.40
C GLN A 188 -21.38 -0.69 4.23
N GLU A 189 -21.34 0.09 3.12
CA GLU A 189 -22.13 -0.21 1.93
C GLU A 189 -21.80 -1.59 1.39
N LEU A 190 -20.53 -1.99 1.44
CA LEU A 190 -20.11 -3.31 0.98
C LEU A 190 -20.63 -4.43 1.90
N LEU A 191 -20.65 -4.22 3.22
CA LEU A 191 -21.29 -5.14 4.17
C LEU A 191 -22.80 -5.27 3.90
N ASP A 192 -23.49 -4.14 3.69
CA ASP A 192 -24.94 -4.11 3.44
C ASP A 192 -25.30 -4.83 2.15
N MET A 193 -24.42 -4.78 1.11
CA MET A 193 -24.62 -5.48 -0.17
C MET A 193 -24.40 -7.00 -0.04
N TYR A 194 -23.43 -7.42 0.76
CA TYR A 194 -22.99 -8.82 0.89
C TYR A 194 -22.85 -9.24 2.36
N PRO A 195 -23.95 -9.27 3.14
CA PRO A 195 -23.88 -9.46 4.60
C PRO A 195 -23.36 -10.83 5.01
N ASP A 196 -23.52 -11.86 4.17
CA ASP A 196 -23.12 -13.23 4.46
C ASP A 196 -21.70 -13.59 4.02
N LEU A 197 -20.99 -12.66 3.33
CA LEU A 197 -19.63 -12.87 2.86
C LEU A 197 -18.61 -12.31 3.85
N THR A 198 -17.41 -12.91 3.86
CA THR A 198 -16.26 -12.36 4.58
C THR A 198 -15.78 -11.05 3.91
N PRO A 199 -15.04 -10.18 4.63
CA PRO A 199 -14.50 -8.94 4.04
C PRO A 199 -13.76 -9.16 2.71
N LYS A 200 -12.88 -10.14 2.62
CA LYS A 200 -12.13 -10.43 1.39
C LYS A 200 -12.99 -11.01 0.25
N GLU A 201 -14.03 -11.75 0.57
CA GLU A 201 -15.01 -12.21 -0.43
C GLU A 201 -15.84 -11.02 -0.94
N ARG A 202 -16.25 -10.09 -0.07
CA ARG A 202 -16.94 -8.84 -0.46
C ARG A 202 -16.09 -8.01 -1.43
N GLU A 203 -14.79 -7.82 -1.09
CA GLU A 203 -13.85 -7.12 -1.97
C GLU A 203 -13.77 -7.79 -3.35
N ARG A 204 -13.64 -9.11 -3.40
CA ARG A 204 -13.57 -9.86 -4.65
C ARG A 204 -14.83 -9.69 -5.50
N GLU A 205 -16.00 -9.83 -4.91
CA GLU A 205 -17.26 -9.71 -5.66
C GLU A 205 -17.45 -8.29 -6.23
N ILE A 206 -17.16 -7.25 -5.44
CA ILE A 206 -17.34 -5.88 -5.92
C ILE A 206 -16.35 -5.49 -7.01
N VAL A 207 -15.07 -5.91 -6.90
CA VAL A 207 -14.11 -5.60 -7.98
C VAL A 207 -14.37 -6.42 -9.23
N ARG A 208 -14.91 -7.63 -9.11
CA ARG A 208 -15.35 -8.44 -10.26
C ARG A 208 -16.46 -7.73 -11.02
N GLU A 209 -17.39 -7.06 -10.32
CA GLU A 209 -18.47 -6.30 -10.92
C GLU A 209 -17.99 -4.95 -11.50
N LYS A 210 -17.18 -4.20 -10.75
CA LYS A 210 -16.81 -2.81 -11.07
C LYS A 210 -15.47 -2.67 -11.79
N GLY A 211 -14.60 -3.67 -11.77
CA GLY A 211 -13.24 -3.64 -12.30
C GLY A 211 -12.23 -2.90 -11.41
N ALA A 212 -12.62 -1.74 -10.86
CA ALA A 212 -11.80 -0.97 -9.91
C ALA A 212 -12.67 -0.22 -8.90
N VAL A 213 -12.30 -0.30 -7.62
CA VAL A 213 -13.00 0.32 -6.51
C VAL A 213 -12.01 0.99 -5.57
N PHE A 214 -12.33 2.18 -5.12
CA PHE A 214 -11.73 2.77 -3.92
C PHE A 214 -12.65 2.45 -2.74
N LEU A 215 -12.22 1.50 -1.91
CA LEU A 215 -12.95 1.06 -0.73
C LEU A 215 -12.60 1.96 0.44
N MET A 216 -13.57 2.73 0.93
CA MET A 216 -13.37 3.80 1.92
C MET A 216 -13.75 3.38 3.33
N LYS A 217 -13.25 4.14 4.32
CA LYS A 217 -13.59 4.05 5.76
C LYS A 217 -13.17 2.72 6.37
N ILE A 218 -11.87 2.43 6.26
CA ILE A 218 -11.26 1.22 6.81
C ILE A 218 -10.62 1.53 8.16
N GLY A 219 -10.82 0.65 9.17
CA GLY A 219 -10.20 0.73 10.49
C GLY A 219 -11.18 0.83 11.65
N GLY A 220 -12.32 1.49 11.45
CA GLY A 220 -13.41 1.57 12.43
C GLY A 220 -14.33 0.33 12.43
N ALA A 221 -15.13 0.19 13.50
CA ALA A 221 -16.14 -0.84 13.57
C ALA A 221 -17.34 -0.49 12.67
N LEU A 222 -17.83 -1.49 11.94
CA LEU A 222 -19.05 -1.42 11.13
C LEU A 222 -20.30 -1.49 12.02
N GLY A 223 -21.46 -1.23 11.45
CA GLY A 223 -22.75 -1.32 12.16
C GLY A 223 -23.06 -2.71 12.75
N SER A 224 -22.42 -3.77 12.24
CA SER A 224 -22.46 -5.12 12.80
C SER A 224 -21.55 -5.30 14.02
N GLY A 225 -20.64 -4.36 14.29
CA GLY A 225 -19.57 -4.48 15.29
C GLY A 225 -18.30 -5.16 14.76
N GLU A 226 -18.31 -5.72 13.54
CA GLU A 226 -17.09 -6.25 12.93
C GLU A 226 -16.19 -5.11 12.41
N ILE A 227 -14.91 -5.39 12.24
CA ILE A 227 -13.95 -4.50 11.55
C ILE A 227 -13.71 -5.11 10.17
N HIS A 228 -13.83 -4.31 9.10
CA HIS A 228 -13.59 -4.80 7.75
C HIS A 228 -12.14 -5.25 7.56
N ASP A 229 -11.21 -4.38 7.95
CA ASP A 229 -9.77 -4.66 7.97
C ASP A 229 -9.07 -3.80 9.03
N GLY A 230 -7.93 -4.27 9.57
CA GLY A 230 -7.13 -3.55 10.55
C GLY A 230 -6.42 -2.33 9.94
N ARG A 231 -6.29 -1.26 10.76
CA ARG A 231 -5.48 -0.08 10.40
C ARG A 231 -4.76 0.44 11.64
N ALA A 232 -3.53 0.87 11.46
CA ALA A 232 -2.81 1.60 12.51
C ALA A 232 -3.59 2.86 12.89
N PRO A 233 -3.56 3.25 14.18
CA PRO A 233 -4.37 4.38 14.66
C PRO A 233 -3.74 5.74 14.42
N ASP A 234 -2.51 5.82 13.96
CA ASP A 234 -1.66 7.00 14.14
C ASP A 234 -1.13 7.64 12.84
N TYR A 235 -1.70 7.29 11.68
CA TYR A 235 -1.41 8.02 10.46
C TYR A 235 -2.61 8.32 9.57
N ASP A 236 -3.46 7.36 9.19
CA ASP A 236 -4.68 7.64 8.41
C ASP A 236 -5.88 7.89 9.30
N ASP A 237 -6.66 8.92 8.95
CA ASP A 237 -8.00 9.12 9.50
C ASP A 237 -8.94 8.03 8.96
N TRP A 238 -9.49 7.19 9.81
CA TRP A 238 -10.31 6.04 9.40
C TRP A 238 -11.60 6.44 8.67
N GLU A 239 -12.08 7.67 8.89
CA GLU A 239 -13.24 8.20 8.15
C GLU A 239 -12.86 8.76 6.76
N LEU A 240 -11.56 8.99 6.50
CA LEU A 240 -11.03 9.66 5.32
C LEU A 240 -9.88 8.88 4.65
N ASN A 241 -9.94 7.56 4.70
CA ASN A 241 -8.97 6.65 4.08
C ASN A 241 -9.64 5.64 3.15
N GLY A 242 -8.82 4.83 2.53
CA GLY A 242 -9.26 3.67 1.75
C GLY A 242 -8.17 3.05 0.91
N ASP A 243 -8.54 1.97 0.24
CA ASP A 243 -7.67 1.18 -0.62
C ASP A 243 -8.15 1.21 -2.07
N ILE A 244 -7.22 1.32 -3.02
CA ILE A 244 -7.48 1.10 -4.44
C ILE A 244 -7.39 -0.41 -4.69
N LEU A 245 -8.53 -1.01 -4.91
CA LEU A 245 -8.70 -2.42 -5.25
C LEU A 245 -9.05 -2.55 -6.73
N VAL A 246 -8.41 -3.47 -7.44
CA VAL A 246 -8.72 -3.79 -8.83
C VAL A 246 -9.01 -5.27 -8.99
N TYR A 247 -9.81 -5.63 -9.99
CA TYR A 247 -9.98 -7.03 -10.32
C TYR A 247 -8.76 -7.57 -11.05
N TYR A 248 -8.18 -8.66 -10.56
CA TYR A 248 -7.08 -9.35 -11.22
C TYR A 248 -7.55 -10.69 -11.79
N PRO A 249 -7.91 -10.74 -13.10
CA PRO A 249 -8.53 -11.92 -13.71
C PRO A 249 -7.67 -13.19 -13.63
N LEU A 250 -6.34 -13.04 -13.73
CA LEU A 250 -5.41 -14.18 -13.69
C LEU A 250 -5.54 -14.99 -12.39
N LEU A 251 -5.80 -14.33 -11.28
CA LEU A 251 -5.92 -14.96 -9.95
C LEU A 251 -7.37 -14.99 -9.45
N ASP A 252 -8.33 -14.43 -10.20
CA ASP A 252 -9.74 -14.26 -9.80
C ASP A 252 -9.88 -13.64 -8.40
N THR A 253 -9.19 -12.52 -8.14
CA THR A 253 -9.13 -11.91 -6.82
C THR A 253 -9.25 -10.38 -6.87
N ALA A 254 -9.60 -9.78 -5.72
CA ALA A 254 -9.34 -8.38 -5.46
C ALA A 254 -7.83 -8.18 -5.25
N PHE A 255 -7.27 -7.20 -5.94
CA PHE A 255 -5.86 -6.90 -5.90
C PHE A 255 -5.64 -5.46 -5.43
N GLU A 256 -5.11 -5.31 -4.22
CA GLU A 256 -4.81 -4.01 -3.64
C GLU A 256 -3.54 -3.43 -4.25
N LEU A 257 -3.65 -2.28 -4.90
CA LEU A 257 -2.52 -1.56 -5.50
C LEU A 257 -2.00 -0.43 -4.60
N SER A 258 -2.87 0.16 -3.78
CA SER A 258 -2.52 1.31 -2.95
C SER A 258 -3.43 1.40 -1.74
N SER A 259 -2.84 1.74 -0.58
CA SER A 259 -3.56 2.22 0.59
C SER A 259 -3.21 3.69 0.81
N MET A 260 -4.23 4.55 1.04
CA MET A 260 -4.04 5.99 1.17
C MET A 260 -5.15 6.66 1.99
N GLY A 261 -4.86 7.84 2.53
CA GLY A 261 -5.85 8.60 3.27
C GLY A 261 -5.42 10.03 3.57
N ILE A 262 -6.40 10.85 3.95
CA ILE A 262 -6.14 12.08 4.66
C ILE A 262 -5.61 11.69 6.03
N ARG A 263 -4.50 12.31 6.43
CA ARG A 263 -3.82 11.92 7.67
C ARG A 263 -4.58 12.44 8.88
N VAL A 264 -4.44 11.75 9.99
CA VAL A 264 -5.03 12.16 11.27
C VAL A 264 -4.68 13.61 11.62
N ASP A 265 -5.65 14.33 12.14
CA ASP A 265 -5.47 15.55 12.94
C ASP A 265 -5.40 15.23 14.42
N GLU A 266 -5.42 16.23 15.26
CA GLU A 266 -5.29 16.11 16.70
C GLU A 266 -6.47 15.34 17.32
N GLU A 267 -7.67 15.53 16.78
CA GLU A 267 -8.90 14.89 17.24
C GLU A 267 -8.96 13.43 16.81
N ALA A 268 -8.77 13.16 15.52
CA ALA A 268 -8.77 11.81 14.95
C ALA A 268 -7.67 10.95 15.60
N LEU A 269 -6.44 11.48 15.75
CA LEU A 269 -5.35 10.77 16.43
C LEU A 269 -5.73 10.38 17.84
N THR A 270 -6.26 11.34 18.63
CA THR A 270 -6.64 11.09 20.03
C THR A 270 -7.68 9.98 20.12
N HIS A 271 -8.73 10.09 19.32
CA HIS A 271 -9.82 9.11 19.28
C HIS A 271 -9.32 7.71 18.86
N GLN A 272 -8.57 7.61 17.77
CA GLN A 272 -8.11 6.34 17.24
C GLN A 272 -7.13 5.62 18.18
N LEU A 273 -6.24 6.35 18.86
CA LEU A 273 -5.37 5.78 19.90
C LEU A 273 -6.16 5.19 21.08
N GLU A 274 -7.25 5.85 21.48
CA GLU A 274 -8.13 5.36 22.54
C GLU A 274 -8.88 4.10 22.11
N VAL A 275 -9.45 4.10 20.90
CA VAL A 275 -10.14 2.92 20.33
C VAL A 275 -9.20 1.72 20.24
N ARG A 276 -7.92 1.93 19.87
CA ARG A 276 -6.91 0.86 19.81
C ARG A 276 -6.27 0.51 21.14
N GLY A 277 -6.60 1.20 22.23
CA GLY A 277 -6.07 0.92 23.57
C GLY A 277 -4.59 1.21 23.73
N CYS A 278 -4.05 2.19 22.99
CA CYS A 278 -2.64 2.59 23.04
C CYS A 278 -2.45 4.11 23.25
N PRO A 279 -3.16 4.73 24.24
CA PRO A 279 -3.09 6.18 24.45
C PRO A 279 -1.71 6.68 24.89
N GLU A 280 -0.84 5.81 25.42
CA GLU A 280 0.53 6.12 25.82
C GLU A 280 1.41 6.58 24.63
N ARG A 281 1.04 6.22 23.40
CA ARG A 281 1.76 6.67 22.18
C ARG A 281 1.72 8.19 22.02
N LYS A 282 0.78 8.89 22.67
CA LYS A 282 0.73 10.37 22.69
C LYS A 282 2.05 10.98 23.21
N ASP A 283 2.83 10.22 23.98
CA ASP A 283 4.11 10.65 24.52
C ASP A 283 5.29 10.54 23.58
N LEU A 284 5.18 9.84 22.46
CA LEU A 284 6.23 9.71 21.46
C LEU A 284 6.42 11.03 20.67
N MET A 285 7.61 11.23 20.10
CA MET A 285 8.01 12.46 19.44
C MET A 285 7.04 12.88 18.31
N PHE A 286 6.67 11.95 17.44
CA PHE A 286 5.75 12.23 16.33
C PHE A 286 4.39 12.69 16.85
N HIS A 287 3.81 11.96 17.81
CA HIS A 287 2.48 12.21 18.31
C HIS A 287 2.41 13.55 19.06
N LYS A 288 3.42 13.87 19.87
CA LYS A 288 3.54 15.20 20.52
C LYS A 288 3.59 16.33 19.50
N ALA A 289 4.42 16.21 18.45
CA ALA A 289 4.52 17.23 17.42
C ALA A 289 3.19 17.45 16.69
N LEU A 290 2.44 16.37 16.43
CA LEU A 290 1.12 16.46 15.82
C LEU A 290 0.12 17.14 16.74
N LEU A 291 -0.01 16.69 17.99
CA LEU A 291 -0.94 17.24 18.99
C LEU A 291 -0.66 18.70 19.32
N ASN A 292 0.59 19.15 19.19
CA ASN A 292 0.99 20.55 19.34
C ASN A 292 0.72 21.42 18.10
N GLY A 293 0.15 20.84 17.00
CA GLY A 293 -0.08 21.58 15.76
C GLY A 293 1.21 21.93 14.99
N GLU A 294 2.30 21.19 15.24
CA GLU A 294 3.60 21.50 14.63
C GLU A 294 3.78 20.93 13.22
N LEU A 295 2.93 19.97 12.82
CA LEU A 295 3.00 19.28 11.54
C LEU A 295 1.93 19.77 10.58
N PRO A 296 2.20 19.80 9.25
CA PRO A 296 1.18 20.18 8.27
C PRO A 296 0.05 19.14 8.22
N TYR A 297 -1.16 19.57 7.83
CA TYR A 297 -2.21 18.66 7.41
C TYR A 297 -1.86 18.10 6.05
N THR A 298 -2.07 16.80 5.86
CA THR A 298 -1.60 16.09 4.67
C THR A 298 -2.57 15.00 4.24
N ILE A 299 -2.43 14.60 2.98
CA ILE A 299 -2.95 13.38 2.39
C ILE A 299 -1.77 12.60 1.83
N GLY A 300 -1.78 11.29 2.00
CA GLY A 300 -0.69 10.47 1.51
C GLY A 300 -1.05 8.99 1.42
N GLY A 301 -0.13 8.19 0.92
CA GLY A 301 -0.33 6.76 0.74
C GLY A 301 0.93 6.03 0.33
N GLY A 302 0.84 4.71 0.34
CA GLY A 302 1.82 3.80 -0.22
C GLY A 302 1.25 3.10 -1.46
N ILE A 303 2.06 2.95 -2.49
CA ILE A 303 1.71 2.23 -3.71
C ILE A 303 2.74 1.12 -3.90
N GLY A 304 2.31 -0.13 -3.86
CA GLY A 304 3.20 -1.30 -3.96
C GLY A 304 3.86 -1.39 -5.34
N GLN A 305 5.19 -1.22 -5.40
CA GLN A 305 5.92 -1.27 -6.69
C GLN A 305 5.85 -2.66 -7.32
N ALA A 306 6.15 -3.70 -6.54
CA ALA A 306 6.05 -5.09 -6.99
C ALA A 306 4.62 -5.46 -7.39
N ARG A 307 3.60 -5.03 -6.61
CA ARG A 307 2.19 -5.28 -6.96
C ARG A 307 1.79 -4.63 -8.28
N ILE A 308 2.20 -3.40 -8.53
CA ILE A 308 1.98 -2.71 -9.81
C ILE A 308 2.66 -3.47 -10.96
N CYS A 309 3.91 -3.91 -10.78
CA CYS A 309 4.61 -4.72 -11.77
C CYS A 309 3.90 -6.06 -12.01
N MET A 310 3.49 -6.77 -10.96
CA MET A 310 2.77 -8.02 -11.05
C MET A 310 1.46 -7.86 -11.84
N PHE A 311 0.68 -6.82 -11.54
CA PHE A 311 -0.58 -6.53 -12.21
C PHE A 311 -0.39 -6.25 -13.71
N TYR A 312 0.50 -5.33 -14.08
CA TYR A 312 0.69 -4.98 -15.50
C TYR A 312 1.38 -6.08 -16.30
N LEU A 313 2.34 -6.77 -15.71
CA LEU A 313 3.08 -7.84 -16.41
C LEU A 313 2.37 -9.20 -16.40
N ARG A 314 1.16 -9.27 -15.85
CA ARG A 314 0.32 -10.48 -15.79
C ARG A 314 1.05 -11.67 -15.14
N LYS A 315 1.69 -11.40 -14.00
CA LYS A 315 2.44 -12.43 -13.25
C LYS A 315 1.56 -13.14 -12.23
N ALA A 316 1.75 -14.43 -12.08
CA ALA A 316 0.97 -15.26 -11.14
C ALA A 316 1.48 -15.19 -9.70
N HIS A 317 2.74 -14.80 -9.51
CA HIS A 317 3.37 -14.76 -8.19
C HIS A 317 4.21 -13.50 -8.02
N ILE A 318 4.12 -12.88 -6.83
CA ILE A 318 4.86 -11.65 -6.52
C ILE A 318 6.38 -11.81 -6.64
N GLY A 319 6.91 -13.01 -6.37
CA GLY A 319 8.32 -13.34 -6.52
C GLY A 319 8.86 -13.30 -7.95
N GLU A 320 7.98 -13.23 -8.96
CA GLU A 320 8.41 -13.01 -10.35
C GLU A 320 8.81 -11.54 -10.63
N VAL A 321 8.51 -10.62 -9.70
CA VAL A 321 8.72 -9.18 -9.87
C VAL A 321 9.43 -8.51 -8.70
N ILE A 322 9.78 -9.27 -7.67
CA ILE A 322 10.57 -8.81 -6.53
C ILE A 322 11.52 -9.91 -6.06
N ALA A 323 12.80 -9.59 -5.99
CA ALA A 323 13.79 -10.50 -5.42
C ALA A 323 13.63 -10.57 -3.90
N SER A 324 13.39 -11.75 -3.37
CA SER A 324 13.18 -11.98 -1.95
C SER A 324 13.68 -13.38 -1.55
N VAL A 325 13.42 -13.79 -0.30
CA VAL A 325 13.71 -15.14 0.17
C VAL A 325 12.39 -15.92 0.29
N TRP A 326 12.41 -17.16 -0.18
CA TRP A 326 11.27 -18.05 -0.19
C TRP A 326 11.64 -19.37 0.47
N PRO A 327 10.70 -20.08 1.12
CA PRO A 327 10.96 -21.43 1.57
C PRO A 327 11.36 -22.34 0.39
N ASP A 328 12.40 -23.18 0.55
CA ASP A 328 12.95 -24.03 -0.52
C ASP A 328 11.86 -24.79 -1.27
N LYS A 329 10.94 -25.42 -0.54
CA LYS A 329 9.82 -26.18 -1.12
C LYS A 329 8.90 -25.31 -1.99
N VAL A 330 8.71 -24.04 -1.63
CA VAL A 330 7.90 -23.11 -2.43
C VAL A 330 8.64 -22.79 -3.72
N ALA A 331 9.92 -22.42 -3.64
CA ALA A 331 10.74 -22.09 -4.80
C ALA A 331 10.83 -23.27 -5.79
N GLU A 332 11.16 -24.48 -5.30
CA GLU A 332 11.24 -25.68 -6.13
C GLU A 332 9.89 -26.02 -6.82
N THR A 333 8.78 -25.87 -6.10
CA THR A 333 7.44 -26.15 -6.64
C THR A 333 7.04 -25.17 -7.72
N LEU A 334 7.32 -23.86 -7.52
CA LEU A 334 6.99 -22.81 -8.47
C LEU A 334 7.84 -22.94 -9.74
N GLU A 335 9.15 -23.18 -9.59
CA GLU A 335 10.05 -23.42 -10.74
C GLU A 335 9.59 -24.63 -11.57
N GLY A 336 9.19 -25.73 -10.91
CA GLY A 336 8.63 -26.92 -11.57
C GLY A 336 7.29 -26.69 -12.29
N ARG A 337 6.65 -25.52 -12.07
CA ARG A 337 5.41 -25.09 -12.72
C ARG A 337 5.61 -23.94 -13.71
N GLY A 338 6.85 -23.59 -14.03
CA GLY A 338 7.18 -22.51 -14.95
C GLY A 338 7.04 -21.09 -14.38
N VAL A 339 6.99 -20.97 -13.05
CA VAL A 339 7.03 -19.67 -12.35
C VAL A 339 8.46 -19.41 -11.89
N HIS A 340 9.12 -18.46 -12.53
CA HIS A 340 10.53 -18.14 -12.27
C HIS A 340 10.64 -16.99 -11.28
N LEU A 341 11.10 -17.30 -10.06
CA LEU A 341 11.36 -16.29 -9.04
C LEU A 341 12.64 -15.52 -9.31
N LEU A 342 12.65 -14.19 -9.02
CA LEU A 342 13.84 -13.32 -9.14
C LEU A 342 14.84 -13.55 -8.01
#